data_729d0fbe157f8d0c45d4959784da19df
#
_entry.id   729d0fbe157f8d0c45d4959784da19df
#
_cell.length_a   1.000
_cell.length_b   1.000
_cell.length_c   1.000
_cell.angle_alpha   90.00
_cell.angle_beta   90.00
_cell.angle_gamma   90.00
#
_symmetry.space_group_name_H-M   'P 1'
#
loop_
_entity.id
_entity.type
_entity.pdbx_description
1 polymer ?
#
loop_
_entity_poly.entity_id
_entity_poly.type
_entity_poly.pdbx_seq_one_letter_code
_entity_poly.pdbx_strand_id
1 'polypeptide(L)'
;MLQFELLKTEGVARRGRLTLNHGVVQTPIFMPVGTYGTVKGVTPRSLEEMGAQIILGNTFHLWMRPGLDVLAQFGGLHRFEQWNKPILTDSGGFQVWSLGEMRKIAEEGVKFASPVNGDKLFLTPEVSMQIQTALNSDIVMQFDECTPYETKGHLTTEAEARFSMELSRRWALRCKAEFARLENPNALFGIVQGGMFEHLREESLAALMEMDFPGYAVGGVSVGEPKEDMLRIMAHTPHRLPAHKPRYLMGVGTPEDLVEGVAQGVDMFDCVMPTRNARNGHLFTRYGDLKIRNAKHRSDERPLDETCTCYTCRGTTNPDGSVTGGFSRAYLHHLDRCGEMLGPMLNTIHNLHYYLHLMREVREALDQGSFAAYAQAFRRDRARGV
;
A
#
# COMPACT_ATOMS: atom_id res chain seq x y z
N MET A 1 10.98 -16.51 -9.09
CA MET A 1 12.02 -15.49 -8.81
C MET A 1 11.60 -14.17 -9.46
N LEU A 2 11.70 -13.05 -8.74
CA LEU A 2 11.30 -11.73 -9.24
C LEU A 2 12.17 -11.30 -10.43
N GLN A 3 11.50 -10.79 -11.47
CA GLN A 3 12.15 -10.09 -12.58
C GLN A 3 11.50 -8.71 -12.74
N PHE A 4 12.32 -7.66 -12.79
CA PHE A 4 11.86 -6.31 -13.06
C PHE A 4 12.43 -5.81 -14.39
N GLU A 5 11.56 -5.38 -15.26
CA GLU A 5 11.90 -4.81 -16.56
C GLU A 5 11.47 -3.34 -16.61
N LEU A 6 12.42 -2.44 -16.76
CA LEU A 6 12.15 -1.03 -17.00
C LEU A 6 11.85 -0.84 -18.49
N LEU A 7 10.61 -0.52 -18.83
CA LEU A 7 10.11 -0.42 -20.20
C LEU A 7 10.32 0.97 -20.80
N LYS A 8 10.07 2.01 -19.97
CA LYS A 8 10.18 3.41 -20.42
C LYS A 8 10.42 4.36 -19.24
N THR A 9 11.01 5.51 -19.53
CA THR A 9 11.17 6.61 -18.55
C THR A 9 10.75 7.93 -19.20
N GLU A 10 10.19 8.84 -18.36
CA GLU A 10 9.97 10.24 -18.71
C GLU A 10 10.49 11.07 -17.52
N GLY A 11 11.66 11.73 -17.69
CA GLY A 11 12.43 12.24 -16.58
C GLY A 11 12.84 11.11 -15.65
N VAL A 12 12.49 11.21 -14.37
CA VAL A 12 12.70 10.13 -13.38
C VAL A 12 11.49 9.20 -13.22
N ALA A 13 10.34 9.56 -13.77
CA ALA A 13 9.15 8.72 -13.78
C ALA A 13 9.38 7.45 -14.62
N ARG A 14 8.83 6.34 -14.17
CA ARG A 14 9.18 5.01 -14.67
C ARG A 14 7.95 4.21 -15.05
N ARG A 15 8.01 3.54 -16.19
CA ARG A 15 7.08 2.52 -16.66
C ARG A 15 7.80 1.17 -16.64
N GLY A 16 7.33 0.22 -15.85
CA GLY A 16 7.97 -1.07 -15.70
C GLY A 16 7.00 -2.24 -15.71
N ARG A 17 7.58 -3.43 -15.70
CA ARG A 17 6.88 -4.71 -15.58
C ARG A 17 7.59 -5.58 -14.55
N LEU A 18 6.83 -6.08 -13.58
CA LEU A 18 7.29 -6.95 -12.52
C LEU A 18 6.71 -8.34 -12.73
N THR A 19 7.56 -9.35 -12.90
CA THR A 19 7.14 -10.75 -12.99
C THR A 19 7.43 -11.44 -11.66
N LEU A 20 6.41 -12.05 -11.08
CA LEU A 20 6.42 -12.73 -9.80
C LEU A 20 5.89 -14.16 -9.96
N ASN A 21 5.93 -14.96 -8.90
CA ASN A 21 5.54 -16.38 -8.97
C ASN A 21 4.04 -16.57 -9.32
N HIS A 22 3.16 -15.65 -8.90
CA HIS A 22 1.72 -15.72 -9.16
C HIS A 22 1.24 -14.73 -10.24
N GLY A 23 2.12 -14.17 -11.04
CA GLY A 23 1.73 -13.36 -12.19
C GLY A 23 2.55 -12.12 -12.45
N VAL A 24 2.05 -11.28 -13.34
CA VAL A 24 2.71 -10.08 -13.82
C VAL A 24 2.01 -8.84 -13.29
N VAL A 25 2.79 -7.87 -12.82
CA VAL A 25 2.32 -6.58 -12.33
C VAL A 25 2.88 -5.47 -13.22
N GLN A 26 2.02 -4.61 -13.73
CA GLN A 26 2.38 -3.44 -14.51
C GLN A 26 2.61 -2.25 -13.59
N THR A 27 3.78 -1.64 -13.61
CA THR A 27 4.10 -0.47 -12.78
C THR A 27 4.09 0.83 -13.57
N PRO A 28 3.75 1.97 -12.95
CA PRO A 28 3.34 2.17 -11.56
C PRO A 28 2.04 1.48 -11.19
N ILE A 29 1.93 1.02 -9.93
CA ILE A 29 0.77 0.26 -9.44
C ILE A 29 0.37 0.68 -8.01
N PHE A 30 -0.92 0.66 -7.72
CA PHE A 30 -1.46 0.74 -6.37
C PHE A 30 -1.89 -0.66 -5.90
N MET A 31 -1.53 -1.01 -4.68
CA MET A 31 -1.85 -2.29 -4.04
C MET A 31 -2.98 -2.11 -3.02
N PRO A 32 -4.19 -2.62 -3.29
CA PRO A 32 -5.26 -2.63 -2.29
C PRO A 32 -4.84 -3.39 -1.02
N VAL A 33 -5.15 -2.83 0.16
CA VAL A 33 -4.75 -3.41 1.44
C VAL A 33 -5.79 -4.39 1.95
N GLY A 34 -5.37 -5.65 2.09
CA GLY A 34 -6.14 -6.77 2.63
C GLY A 34 -5.67 -7.22 4.01
N THR A 35 -5.93 -6.44 5.06
CA THR A 35 -5.36 -6.59 6.42
C THR A 35 -5.47 -8.00 7.01
N TYR A 36 -6.62 -8.66 6.87
CA TYR A 36 -6.90 -10.00 7.40
C TYR A 36 -7.16 -11.02 6.28
N GLY A 37 -6.39 -10.95 5.20
CA GLY A 37 -6.63 -11.79 4.03
C GLY A 37 -7.89 -11.38 3.26
N THR A 38 -8.29 -10.12 3.37
CA THR A 38 -9.40 -9.56 2.60
C THR A 38 -9.28 -8.04 2.48
N VAL A 39 -9.53 -7.52 1.31
CA VAL A 39 -9.76 -6.08 1.11
C VAL A 39 -11.16 -5.76 1.61
N LYS A 40 -11.26 -4.93 2.66
CA LYS A 40 -12.49 -4.74 3.42
C LYS A 40 -13.68 -4.32 2.55
N GLY A 41 -14.73 -5.14 2.57
CA GLY A 41 -15.98 -4.90 1.87
C GLY A 41 -15.95 -5.16 0.36
N VAL A 42 -14.92 -5.84 -0.14
CA VAL A 42 -14.76 -6.14 -1.57
C VAL A 42 -14.39 -7.62 -1.76
N THR A 43 -15.06 -8.28 -2.69
CA THR A 43 -14.75 -9.68 -3.04
C THR A 43 -13.53 -9.77 -3.95
N PRO A 44 -12.82 -10.91 -3.98
CA PRO A 44 -11.74 -11.14 -4.95
C PRO A 44 -12.19 -10.90 -6.40
N ARG A 45 -13.39 -11.36 -6.76
CA ARG A 45 -14.00 -11.09 -8.08
C ARG A 45 -14.08 -9.59 -8.38
N SER A 46 -14.57 -8.78 -7.44
CA SER A 46 -14.67 -7.33 -7.65
C SER A 46 -13.30 -6.67 -7.79
N LEU A 47 -12.27 -7.16 -7.07
CA LEU A 47 -10.89 -6.70 -7.24
C LEU A 47 -10.37 -7.01 -8.65
N GLU A 48 -10.65 -8.21 -9.17
CA GLU A 48 -10.26 -8.59 -10.53
C GLU A 48 -10.97 -7.74 -11.59
N GLU A 49 -12.28 -7.53 -11.43
CA GLU A 49 -13.09 -6.67 -12.32
C GLU A 49 -12.58 -5.21 -12.34
N MET A 50 -12.06 -4.70 -11.21
CA MET A 50 -11.43 -3.38 -11.13
C MET A 50 -10.02 -3.35 -11.69
N GLY A 51 -9.43 -4.50 -12.03
CA GLY A 51 -8.08 -4.60 -12.59
C GLY A 51 -6.95 -4.61 -11.55
N ALA A 52 -7.22 -5.00 -10.31
CA ALA A 52 -6.17 -5.23 -9.32
C ALA A 52 -5.24 -6.36 -9.76
N GLN A 53 -3.93 -6.11 -9.70
CA GLN A 53 -2.90 -7.06 -10.14
C GLN A 53 -2.10 -7.64 -8.98
N ILE A 54 -2.10 -6.96 -7.85
CA ILE A 54 -1.42 -7.32 -6.61
C ILE A 54 -2.21 -6.74 -5.44
N ILE A 55 -2.22 -7.42 -4.31
CA ILE A 55 -2.78 -6.95 -3.04
C ILE A 55 -1.73 -7.02 -1.94
N LEU A 56 -1.99 -6.33 -0.82
CA LEU A 56 -1.11 -6.34 0.34
C LEU A 56 -1.82 -7.01 1.53
N GLY A 57 -1.15 -7.98 2.15
CA GLY A 57 -1.56 -8.62 3.40
C GLY A 57 -0.73 -8.10 4.59
N ASN A 58 -1.32 -8.04 5.79
CA ASN A 58 -0.59 -7.62 6.98
C ASN A 58 -0.14 -8.83 7.81
N THR A 59 1.15 -9.06 7.86
CA THR A 59 1.81 -10.18 8.53
C THR A 59 1.39 -10.32 10.00
N PHE A 60 1.43 -9.23 10.76
CA PHE A 60 1.04 -9.23 12.17
C PHE A 60 -0.40 -9.71 12.38
N HIS A 61 -1.34 -9.19 11.61
CA HIS A 61 -2.75 -9.53 11.75
C HIS A 61 -3.05 -10.99 11.36
N LEU A 62 -2.42 -11.48 10.29
CA LEU A 62 -2.57 -12.84 9.80
C LEU A 62 -1.90 -13.87 10.72
N TRP A 63 -0.78 -13.51 11.35
CA TRP A 63 -0.17 -14.31 12.41
C TRP A 63 -1.08 -14.48 13.62
N MET A 64 -1.74 -13.37 14.06
CA MET A 64 -2.68 -13.40 15.18
C MET A 64 -3.98 -14.14 14.86
N ARG A 65 -4.51 -13.95 13.65
CA ARG A 65 -5.76 -14.56 13.13
C ARG A 65 -5.72 -14.66 11.60
N PRO A 66 -5.91 -15.85 11.02
CA PRO A 66 -6.37 -17.10 11.67
C PRO A 66 -5.26 -17.85 12.42
N GLY A 67 -3.98 -17.42 12.30
CA GLY A 67 -2.82 -18.14 12.83
C GLY A 67 -2.15 -19.02 11.76
N LEU A 68 -0.88 -19.32 11.99
CA LEU A 68 -0.06 -20.02 10.97
C LEU A 68 -0.49 -21.46 10.73
N ASP A 69 -1.02 -22.15 11.75
CA ASP A 69 -1.46 -23.53 11.62
C ASP A 69 -2.60 -23.66 10.61
N VAL A 70 -3.55 -22.72 10.65
CA VAL A 70 -4.64 -22.66 9.66
C VAL A 70 -4.10 -22.36 8.28
N LEU A 71 -3.25 -21.35 8.15
CA LEU A 71 -2.71 -20.92 6.84
C LEU A 71 -1.84 -22.02 6.19
N ALA A 72 -1.09 -22.78 7.00
CA ALA A 72 -0.30 -23.92 6.52
C ALA A 72 -1.17 -25.02 5.88
N GLN A 73 -2.38 -25.26 6.39
CA GLN A 73 -3.32 -26.22 5.77
C GLN A 73 -3.74 -25.83 4.35
N PHE A 74 -3.72 -24.54 4.04
CA PHE A 74 -4.02 -24.00 2.71
C PHE A 74 -2.78 -23.83 1.83
N GLY A 75 -1.57 -24.00 2.38
CA GLY A 75 -0.31 -23.74 1.68
C GLY A 75 -0.04 -22.25 1.44
N GLY A 76 -0.62 -21.39 2.27
CA GLY A 76 -0.45 -19.94 2.21
C GLY A 76 -1.73 -19.16 1.86
N LEU A 77 -1.57 -17.86 1.67
CA LEU A 77 -2.67 -16.90 1.50
C LEU A 77 -3.47 -17.11 0.22
N HIS A 78 -2.83 -17.40 -0.91
CA HIS A 78 -3.50 -17.48 -2.22
C HIS A 78 -4.71 -18.42 -2.21
N ARG A 79 -4.56 -19.64 -1.69
CA ARG A 79 -5.68 -20.59 -1.54
C ARG A 79 -6.64 -20.21 -0.43
N PHE A 80 -6.13 -19.63 0.65
CA PHE A 80 -6.96 -19.23 1.77
C PHE A 80 -7.92 -18.08 1.41
N GLU A 81 -7.42 -17.06 0.68
CA GLU A 81 -8.19 -15.88 0.27
C GLU A 81 -8.92 -16.06 -1.07
N GLN A 82 -8.62 -17.13 -1.81
CA GLN A 82 -9.06 -17.33 -3.19
C GLN A 82 -8.58 -16.18 -4.12
N TRP A 83 -7.32 -15.76 -3.92
CA TRP A 83 -6.67 -14.75 -4.75
C TRP A 83 -5.48 -15.36 -5.49
N ASN A 84 -5.59 -15.49 -6.82
CA ASN A 84 -4.61 -16.21 -7.65
C ASN A 84 -3.58 -15.29 -8.32
N LYS A 85 -3.43 -14.05 -7.82
CA LYS A 85 -2.46 -13.06 -8.32
C LYS A 85 -1.47 -12.72 -7.22
N PRO A 86 -0.39 -11.94 -7.52
CA PRO A 86 0.62 -11.58 -6.54
C PRO A 86 0.08 -11.00 -5.24
N ILE A 87 0.76 -11.33 -4.15
CA ILE A 87 0.55 -10.79 -2.80
C ILE A 87 1.89 -10.25 -2.29
N LEU A 88 1.87 -9.04 -1.73
CA LEU A 88 2.94 -8.51 -0.89
C LEU A 88 2.50 -8.62 0.57
N THR A 89 3.38 -9.06 1.47
CA THR A 89 3.15 -8.95 2.92
C THR A 89 4.12 -7.97 3.55
N ASP A 90 3.61 -7.11 4.43
CA ASP A 90 4.45 -6.26 5.26
C ASP A 90 5.27 -7.07 6.28
N SER A 91 6.18 -6.41 7.00
CA SER A 91 7.03 -7.09 7.99
C SER A 91 6.34 -7.39 9.33
N GLY A 92 5.21 -6.76 9.61
CA GLY A 92 4.56 -6.73 10.92
C GLY A 92 5.11 -5.66 11.86
N GLY A 93 6.22 -5.01 11.54
CA GLY A 93 6.89 -4.03 12.40
C GLY A 93 6.03 -2.81 12.71
N PHE A 94 5.40 -2.22 11.71
CA PHE A 94 4.53 -1.04 11.87
C PHE A 94 3.32 -1.32 12.76
N GLN A 95 2.67 -2.49 12.64
CA GLN A 95 1.52 -2.86 13.47
C GLN A 95 1.92 -3.05 14.93
N VAL A 96 3.06 -3.68 15.18
CA VAL A 96 3.62 -3.78 16.54
C VAL A 96 4.03 -2.42 17.08
N TRP A 97 4.55 -1.54 16.21
CA TRP A 97 4.81 -0.14 16.57
C TRP A 97 3.54 0.57 17.04
N SER A 98 2.41 0.38 16.38
CA SER A 98 1.13 1.02 16.72
C SER A 98 0.54 0.56 18.07
N LEU A 99 1.04 -0.52 18.69
CA LEU A 99 0.63 -0.97 20.01
C LEU A 99 1.15 -0.05 21.16
N GLY A 100 2.02 0.91 20.85
CA GLY A 100 2.44 1.94 21.80
C GLY A 100 3.19 1.38 23.01
N GLU A 101 2.75 1.73 24.22
CA GLU A 101 3.43 1.37 25.50
C GLU A 101 3.43 -0.13 25.82
N MET A 102 2.63 -0.94 25.13
CA MET A 102 2.59 -2.41 25.33
C MET A 102 3.76 -3.14 24.66
N ARG A 103 4.70 -2.42 24.05
CA ARG A 103 5.85 -3.00 23.36
C ARG A 103 7.17 -2.61 24.02
N LYS A 104 8.17 -3.47 23.85
CA LYS A 104 9.56 -3.20 24.19
C LYS A 104 10.47 -3.59 23.01
N ILE A 105 11.12 -2.60 22.44
CA ILE A 105 12.10 -2.78 21.35
C ILE A 105 13.46 -3.08 21.95
N ALA A 106 14.17 -4.04 21.39
CA ALA A 106 15.53 -4.43 21.74
C ALA A 106 16.28 -4.84 20.45
N GLU A 107 17.59 -5.07 20.56
CA GLU A 107 18.43 -5.53 19.43
C GLU A 107 17.89 -6.84 18.82
N GLU A 108 17.41 -7.74 19.66
CA GLU A 108 16.92 -9.05 19.25
C GLU A 108 15.58 -9.00 18.53
N GLY A 109 14.76 -8.00 18.80
CA GLY A 109 13.41 -7.86 18.25
C GLY A 109 12.47 -7.09 19.16
N VAL A 110 11.15 -7.27 18.99
CA VAL A 110 10.12 -6.54 19.71
C VAL A 110 9.26 -7.48 20.56
N LYS A 111 9.25 -7.25 21.88
CA LYS A 111 8.36 -7.92 22.83
C LYS A 111 7.08 -7.13 22.99
N PHE A 112 5.94 -7.79 22.94
CA PHE A 112 4.63 -7.16 23.11
C PHE A 112 3.60 -8.14 23.64
N ALA A 113 2.45 -7.62 24.11
CA ALA A 113 1.29 -8.42 24.44
C ALA A 113 0.33 -8.50 23.25
N SER A 114 -0.13 -9.70 22.91
CA SER A 114 -1.12 -9.92 21.85
C SER A 114 -2.41 -9.14 22.16
N PRO A 115 -2.89 -8.30 21.24
CA PRO A 115 -4.15 -7.60 21.43
C PRO A 115 -5.38 -8.52 21.32
N VAL A 116 -5.17 -9.79 20.96
CA VAL A 116 -6.23 -10.78 20.77
C VAL A 116 -6.55 -11.52 22.07
N ASN A 117 -5.50 -11.95 22.80
CA ASN A 117 -5.64 -12.83 23.98
C ASN A 117 -4.69 -12.46 25.12
N GLY A 118 -3.87 -11.43 24.97
CA GLY A 118 -2.93 -10.96 26.00
C GLY A 118 -1.63 -11.76 26.10
N ASP A 119 -1.42 -12.78 25.29
CA ASP A 119 -0.19 -13.58 25.31
C ASP A 119 1.05 -12.74 25.07
N LYS A 120 2.14 -13.05 25.78
CA LYS A 120 3.43 -12.41 25.55
C LYS A 120 4.09 -12.98 24.30
N LEU A 121 4.33 -12.13 23.32
CA LEU A 121 4.91 -12.48 22.04
C LEU A 121 6.24 -11.78 21.84
N PHE A 122 7.09 -12.41 21.03
CA PHE A 122 8.38 -11.87 20.64
C PHE A 122 8.55 -11.98 19.13
N LEU A 123 8.47 -10.85 18.46
CA LEU A 123 8.67 -10.76 17.00
C LEU A 123 10.12 -10.33 16.74
N THR A 124 10.87 -11.20 16.08
CA THR A 124 12.25 -10.96 15.65
C THR A 124 12.32 -10.91 14.12
N PRO A 125 13.42 -10.44 13.53
CA PRO A 125 13.64 -10.54 12.09
C PRO A 125 13.44 -11.95 11.55
N GLU A 126 13.96 -12.97 12.25
CA GLU A 126 13.81 -14.37 11.84
C GLU A 126 12.37 -14.83 11.90
N VAL A 127 11.66 -14.51 12.99
CA VAL A 127 10.23 -14.87 13.17
C VAL A 127 9.38 -14.18 12.09
N SER A 128 9.65 -12.92 11.74
CA SER A 128 8.96 -12.23 10.64
C SER A 128 9.16 -12.96 9.30
N MET A 129 10.38 -13.42 9.01
CA MET A 129 10.67 -14.19 7.79
C MET A 129 9.94 -15.53 7.79
N GLN A 130 9.91 -16.24 8.92
CA GLN A 130 9.19 -17.52 9.08
C GLN A 130 7.69 -17.34 8.85
N ILE A 131 7.10 -16.30 9.46
CA ILE A 131 5.67 -15.98 9.27
C ILE A 131 5.38 -15.70 7.78
N GLN A 132 6.12 -14.79 7.15
CA GLN A 132 5.88 -14.43 5.75
C GLN A 132 6.15 -15.60 4.79
N THR A 133 7.04 -16.51 5.14
CA THR A 133 7.24 -17.77 4.41
C THR A 133 6.01 -18.68 4.52
N ALA A 134 5.41 -18.79 5.71
CA ALA A 134 4.16 -19.56 5.89
C ALA A 134 2.97 -18.90 5.17
N LEU A 135 2.94 -17.56 5.08
CA LEU A 135 1.97 -16.81 4.29
C LEU A 135 2.16 -17.02 2.77
N ASN A 136 3.34 -17.39 2.34
CA ASN A 136 3.74 -17.63 0.95
C ASN A 136 3.45 -16.44 0.01
N SER A 137 3.73 -15.22 0.47
CA SER A 137 3.58 -14.01 -0.35
C SER A 137 4.69 -13.89 -1.39
N ASP A 138 4.38 -13.33 -2.56
CA ASP A 138 5.36 -13.12 -3.66
C ASP A 138 6.43 -12.10 -3.32
N ILE A 139 6.06 -11.08 -2.54
CA ILE A 139 6.99 -10.07 -2.02
C ILE A 139 6.91 -10.08 -0.50
N VAL A 140 8.06 -10.28 0.12
CA VAL A 140 8.31 -10.31 1.56
C VAL A 140 9.05 -9.04 1.95
N MET A 141 8.61 -8.34 2.99
CA MET A 141 9.30 -7.15 3.47
C MET A 141 10.25 -7.48 4.62
N GLN A 142 11.46 -6.88 4.63
CA GLN A 142 12.35 -6.99 5.79
C GLN A 142 11.65 -6.49 7.05
N PHE A 143 11.99 -7.05 8.20
CA PHE A 143 11.56 -6.51 9.50
C PHE A 143 12.36 -5.23 9.79
N ASP A 144 11.65 -4.15 10.08
CA ASP A 144 12.23 -2.82 10.30
C ASP A 144 11.61 -2.13 11.52
N GLU A 145 12.29 -1.13 12.03
CA GLU A 145 11.75 -0.23 13.04
C GLU A 145 11.42 1.09 12.39
N CYS A 146 10.14 1.47 12.49
CA CYS A 146 9.62 2.71 11.93
C CYS A 146 9.55 3.77 13.03
N THR A 147 10.35 4.82 12.89
CA THR A 147 10.37 5.95 13.84
C THR A 147 9.21 6.90 13.53
N PRO A 148 8.39 7.30 14.53
CA PRO A 148 7.36 8.32 14.33
C PRO A 148 8.01 9.69 14.06
N TYR A 149 7.25 10.60 13.44
CA TYR A 149 7.68 12.00 13.33
C TYR A 149 7.70 12.69 14.70
N GLU A 150 6.67 12.43 15.50
CA GLU A 150 6.47 13.00 16.83
C GLU A 150 5.84 11.97 17.78
N THR A 151 6.24 11.98 19.04
CA THR A 151 5.63 11.18 20.10
C THR A 151 5.35 12.06 21.31
N LYS A 152 4.06 12.26 21.67
CA LYS A 152 3.62 13.05 22.84
C LYS A 152 4.24 14.46 22.90
N GLY A 153 4.35 15.16 21.76
CA GLY A 153 4.93 16.50 21.68
C GLY A 153 6.46 16.54 21.57
N HIS A 154 7.12 15.37 21.54
CA HIS A 154 8.55 15.25 21.30
C HIS A 154 8.81 14.90 19.83
N LEU A 155 9.43 15.81 19.09
CA LEU A 155 9.87 15.56 17.72
C LEU A 155 11.05 14.59 17.71
N THR A 156 10.99 13.60 16.84
CA THR A 156 12.10 12.64 16.67
C THR A 156 13.39 13.36 16.29
N THR A 157 14.39 13.24 17.14
CA THR A 157 15.72 13.80 16.91
C THR A 157 16.51 12.99 15.87
N GLU A 158 17.54 13.62 15.31
CA GLU A 158 18.44 12.91 14.39
C GLU A 158 19.10 11.69 15.04
N ALA A 159 19.49 11.79 16.31
CA ALA A 159 20.12 10.69 17.05
C ALA A 159 19.16 9.50 17.21
N GLU A 160 17.89 9.75 17.48
CA GLU A 160 16.85 8.70 17.57
C GLU A 160 16.57 8.08 16.19
N ALA A 161 16.46 8.88 15.14
CA ALA A 161 16.29 8.41 13.77
C ALA A 161 17.49 7.58 13.31
N ARG A 162 18.71 7.97 13.66
CA ARG A 162 19.94 7.22 13.38
C ARG A 162 19.95 5.88 14.11
N PHE A 163 19.62 5.87 15.39
CA PHE A 163 19.53 4.61 16.16
C PHE A 163 18.55 3.62 15.55
N SER A 164 17.35 4.08 15.20
CA SER A 164 16.31 3.28 14.53
C SER A 164 16.76 2.76 13.17
N MET A 165 17.33 3.63 12.34
CA MET A 165 17.88 3.27 11.03
C MET A 165 18.97 2.19 11.14
N GLU A 166 19.89 2.35 12.07
CA GLU A 166 20.99 1.38 12.28
C GLU A 166 20.45 0.04 12.81
N LEU A 167 19.44 0.06 13.68
CA LEU A 167 18.76 -1.16 14.12
C LEU A 167 18.09 -1.87 12.93
N SER A 168 17.33 -1.12 12.11
CA SER A 168 16.69 -1.65 10.90
C SER A 168 17.71 -2.25 9.91
N ARG A 169 18.88 -1.63 9.79
CA ARG A 169 20.00 -2.14 8.96
C ARG A 169 20.51 -3.50 9.48
N ARG A 170 20.72 -3.64 10.79
CA ARG A 170 21.15 -4.92 11.39
C ARG A 170 20.07 -5.99 11.24
N TRP A 171 18.81 -5.63 11.41
CA TRP A 171 17.66 -6.50 11.18
C TRP A 171 17.53 -6.93 9.71
N ALA A 172 17.86 -6.05 8.75
CA ALA A 172 17.88 -6.40 7.33
C ALA A 172 18.86 -7.55 7.02
N LEU A 173 20.04 -7.53 7.62
CA LEU A 173 21.03 -8.62 7.48
C LEU A 173 20.49 -9.93 8.04
N ARG A 174 19.86 -9.91 9.22
CA ARG A 174 19.25 -11.07 9.85
C ARG A 174 18.06 -11.62 9.03
N CYS A 175 17.20 -10.73 8.52
CA CYS A 175 16.13 -11.11 7.61
C CYS A 175 16.68 -11.83 6.37
N LYS A 176 17.71 -11.27 5.74
CA LYS A 176 18.31 -11.85 4.54
C LYS A 176 18.91 -13.23 4.82
N ALA A 177 19.61 -13.40 5.95
CA ALA A 177 20.18 -14.67 6.36
C ALA A 177 19.10 -15.73 6.61
N GLU A 178 18.03 -15.38 7.34
CA GLU A 178 16.94 -16.31 7.62
C GLU A 178 16.12 -16.63 6.36
N PHE A 179 15.84 -15.62 5.50
CA PHE A 179 15.15 -15.83 4.24
C PHE A 179 15.89 -16.83 3.34
N ALA A 180 17.22 -16.74 3.26
CA ALA A 180 18.06 -17.69 2.53
C ALA A 180 18.04 -19.08 3.19
N ARG A 181 18.13 -19.16 4.54
CA ARG A 181 18.05 -20.43 5.29
C ARG A 181 16.72 -21.17 5.06
N LEU A 182 15.63 -20.40 4.91
CA LEU A 182 14.30 -20.95 4.64
C LEU A 182 14.10 -21.37 3.17
N GLU A 183 15.10 -21.12 2.30
CA GLU A 183 15.00 -21.38 0.86
C GLU A 183 13.73 -20.79 0.22
N ASN A 184 13.29 -19.62 0.72
CA ASN A 184 12.06 -18.99 0.26
C ASN A 184 12.19 -18.59 -1.23
N PRO A 185 11.31 -19.06 -2.13
CA PRO A 185 11.42 -18.82 -3.58
C PRO A 185 10.95 -17.43 -4.01
N ASN A 186 10.40 -16.64 -3.09
CA ASN A 186 9.82 -15.34 -3.35
C ASN A 186 10.87 -14.20 -3.28
N ALA A 187 10.46 -12.95 -3.22
CA ALA A 187 11.36 -11.80 -3.26
C ALA A 187 11.36 -11.03 -1.93
N LEU A 188 12.53 -10.90 -1.30
CA LEU A 188 12.71 -10.08 -0.11
C LEU A 188 13.07 -8.64 -0.48
N PHE A 189 12.30 -7.64 -0.03
CA PHE A 189 12.58 -6.23 -0.23
C PHE A 189 13.23 -5.60 1.00
N GLY A 190 14.24 -4.74 0.76
CA GLY A 190 14.83 -3.89 1.76
C GLY A 190 14.02 -2.61 1.99
N ILE A 191 14.06 -2.04 3.20
CA ILE A 191 13.34 -0.82 3.57
C ILE A 191 14.32 0.26 3.99
N VAL A 192 14.38 1.35 3.24
CA VAL A 192 15.16 2.55 3.58
C VAL A 192 14.47 3.31 4.69
N GLN A 193 15.16 3.49 5.81
CA GLN A 193 14.75 4.29 6.97
C GLN A 193 15.67 5.52 7.12
N GLY A 194 15.46 6.38 8.13
CA GLY A 194 16.27 7.59 8.39
C GLY A 194 15.44 8.81 8.76
N GLY A 195 14.14 8.63 9.05
CA GLY A 195 13.24 9.71 9.43
C GLY A 195 13.15 10.80 8.36
N MET A 196 13.14 12.06 8.79
CA MET A 196 13.12 13.23 7.89
C MET A 196 14.53 13.77 7.59
N PHE A 197 15.59 12.96 7.81
CA PHE A 197 16.98 13.35 7.61
C PHE A 197 17.56 12.72 6.34
N GLU A 198 17.78 13.52 5.32
CA GLU A 198 18.20 13.08 3.97
C GLU A 198 19.51 12.29 4.00
N HIS A 199 20.52 12.77 4.74
CA HIS A 199 21.82 12.08 4.86
C HIS A 199 21.69 10.70 5.53
N LEU A 200 20.78 10.53 6.53
CA LEU A 200 20.52 9.22 7.11
C LEU A 200 19.88 8.27 6.09
N ARG A 201 18.99 8.78 5.24
CA ARG A 201 18.40 7.99 4.15
C ARG A 201 19.43 7.59 3.12
N GLU A 202 20.41 8.44 2.83
CA GLU A 202 21.54 8.09 1.96
C GLU A 202 22.42 7.00 2.57
N GLU A 203 22.74 7.10 3.88
CA GLU A 203 23.47 6.06 4.61
C GLU A 203 22.70 4.70 4.60
N SER A 204 21.39 4.73 4.90
CA SER A 204 20.54 3.56 4.87
C SER A 204 20.48 2.92 3.48
N LEU A 205 20.27 3.76 2.45
CA LEU A 205 20.21 3.32 1.06
C LEU A 205 21.51 2.67 0.60
N ALA A 206 22.66 3.30 0.88
CA ALA A 206 23.97 2.77 0.53
C ALA A 206 24.19 1.37 1.15
N ALA A 207 23.90 1.22 2.45
CA ALA A 207 24.04 -0.04 3.15
C ALA A 207 23.12 -1.15 2.60
N LEU A 208 21.87 -0.81 2.27
CA LEU A 208 20.92 -1.76 1.68
C LEU A 208 21.30 -2.15 0.24
N MET A 209 21.88 -1.23 -0.54
CA MET A 209 22.37 -1.52 -1.88
C MET A 209 23.56 -2.49 -1.84
N GLU A 210 24.46 -2.39 -0.86
CA GLU A 210 25.54 -3.36 -0.65
C GLU A 210 25.01 -4.77 -0.31
N MET A 211 23.87 -4.84 0.37
CA MET A 211 23.18 -6.10 0.66
C MET A 211 22.50 -6.72 -0.58
N ASP A 212 22.25 -5.95 -1.63
CA ASP A 212 21.62 -6.35 -2.91
C ASP A 212 20.27 -7.07 -2.73
N PHE A 213 19.24 -6.33 -2.41
CA PHE A 213 17.87 -6.85 -2.37
C PHE A 213 17.24 -6.91 -3.77
N PRO A 214 16.31 -7.85 -4.03
CA PRO A 214 15.51 -7.88 -5.27
C PRO A 214 14.69 -6.62 -5.55
N GLY A 215 14.32 -5.86 -4.51
CA GLY A 215 13.60 -4.59 -4.58
C GLY A 215 13.78 -3.78 -3.32
N TYR A 216 13.37 -2.52 -3.36
CA TYR A 216 13.55 -1.59 -2.25
C TYR A 216 12.29 -0.79 -1.98
N ALA A 217 12.05 -0.53 -0.71
CA ALA A 217 10.98 0.34 -0.25
C ALA A 217 11.53 1.58 0.47
N VAL A 218 10.78 2.66 0.41
CA VAL A 218 10.97 3.87 1.22
C VAL A 218 9.96 3.81 2.35
N GLY A 219 10.45 3.56 3.56
CA GLY A 219 9.65 3.55 4.79
C GLY A 219 9.81 4.86 5.59
N GLY A 220 9.13 4.94 6.73
CA GLY A 220 9.23 6.09 7.65
C GLY A 220 8.73 7.41 7.05
N VAL A 221 7.75 7.35 6.16
CA VAL A 221 6.95 8.48 5.65
C VAL A 221 5.47 8.19 5.89
N SER A 222 4.64 9.24 5.94
CA SER A 222 3.23 9.14 6.35
C SER A 222 3.05 8.67 7.80
N VAL A 223 3.96 9.09 8.68
CA VAL A 223 4.03 8.75 10.10
C VAL A 223 3.75 9.95 11.02
N GLY A 224 3.03 10.95 10.51
CA GLY A 224 2.60 12.15 11.23
C GLY A 224 3.35 13.43 10.87
N GLU A 225 4.28 13.37 9.94
CA GLU A 225 5.03 14.53 9.44
C GLU A 225 4.14 15.52 8.65
N PRO A 226 4.53 16.82 8.61
CA PRO A 226 3.96 17.80 7.71
C PRO A 226 4.09 17.36 6.24
N LYS A 227 3.12 17.78 5.42
CA LYS A 227 3.09 17.44 4.00
C LYS A 227 4.37 17.81 3.24
N GLU A 228 4.94 18.95 3.59
CA GLU A 228 6.18 19.48 2.99
C GLU A 228 7.37 18.55 3.24
N ASP A 229 7.50 18.02 4.46
CA ASP A 229 8.54 17.05 4.81
C ASP A 229 8.38 15.74 4.07
N MET A 230 7.13 15.23 3.99
CA MET A 230 6.84 14.03 3.20
C MET A 230 7.22 14.23 1.73
N LEU A 231 6.85 15.34 1.12
CA LEU A 231 7.17 15.66 -0.28
C LEU A 231 8.68 15.80 -0.49
N ARG A 232 9.40 16.42 0.46
CA ARG A 232 10.86 16.56 0.43
C ARG A 232 11.56 15.20 0.42
N ILE A 233 11.17 14.29 1.31
CA ILE A 233 11.72 12.94 1.36
C ILE A 233 11.34 12.12 0.11
N MET A 234 10.12 12.28 -0.38
CA MET A 234 9.67 11.63 -1.61
C MET A 234 10.44 12.15 -2.84
N ALA A 235 10.79 13.42 -2.88
CA ALA A 235 11.63 13.98 -3.94
C ALA A 235 13.11 13.54 -3.81
N HIS A 236 13.59 13.32 -2.58
CA HIS A 236 14.98 12.97 -2.31
C HIS A 236 15.29 11.49 -2.55
N THR A 237 14.51 10.55 -2.01
CA THR A 237 14.96 9.16 -1.80
C THR A 237 14.70 8.23 -2.98
N PRO A 238 13.49 8.14 -3.59
CA PRO A 238 13.14 7.06 -4.53
C PRO A 238 14.08 6.99 -5.76
N HIS A 239 14.38 8.13 -6.38
CA HIS A 239 15.18 8.16 -7.61
C HIS A 239 16.65 7.77 -7.41
N ARG A 240 17.14 7.76 -6.16
CA ARG A 240 18.49 7.28 -5.80
C ARG A 240 18.59 5.77 -5.68
N LEU A 241 17.46 5.06 -5.59
CA LEU A 241 17.41 3.60 -5.58
C LEU A 241 17.81 3.03 -6.96
N PRO A 242 18.36 1.80 -7.03
CA PRO A 242 18.82 1.20 -8.27
C PRO A 242 17.77 1.24 -9.39
N ALA A 243 18.21 1.60 -10.60
CA ALA A 243 17.31 1.74 -11.75
C ALA A 243 16.72 0.39 -12.22
N HIS A 244 17.45 -0.69 -12.02
CA HIS A 244 17.07 -2.06 -12.43
C HIS A 244 16.29 -2.83 -11.37
N LYS A 245 15.86 -2.17 -10.28
CA LYS A 245 15.07 -2.75 -9.19
C LYS A 245 13.75 -1.99 -9.03
N PRO A 246 12.66 -2.66 -8.60
CA PRO A 246 11.41 -1.98 -8.28
C PRO A 246 11.54 -1.14 -7.01
N ARG A 247 10.79 -0.03 -6.97
CA ARG A 247 10.80 0.98 -5.91
C ARG A 247 9.41 1.13 -5.32
N TYR A 248 9.26 0.87 -4.04
CA TYR A 248 8.00 0.90 -3.34
C TYR A 248 7.96 2.02 -2.31
N LEU A 249 6.94 2.87 -2.33
CA LEU A 249 6.68 3.90 -1.32
C LEU A 249 5.56 3.42 -0.40
N MET A 250 5.90 3.17 0.88
CA MET A 250 5.01 2.51 1.84
C MET A 250 4.01 3.47 2.47
N GLY A 251 2.74 3.07 2.52
CA GLY A 251 1.69 3.74 3.28
C GLY A 251 1.21 5.09 2.73
N VAL A 252 1.61 5.47 1.53
CA VAL A 252 1.26 6.73 0.88
C VAL A 252 0.33 6.49 -0.31
N GLY A 253 -0.72 7.19 -0.52
CA GLY A 253 -1.33 8.33 0.13
C GLY A 253 -2.57 8.79 -0.63
N THR A 254 -2.79 10.12 -0.76
CA THR A 254 -3.86 10.68 -1.58
C THR A 254 -3.62 10.45 -3.08
N PRO A 255 -4.63 10.62 -3.94
CA PRO A 255 -4.43 10.55 -5.39
C PRO A 255 -3.32 11.49 -5.90
N GLU A 256 -3.20 12.68 -5.30
CA GLU A 256 -2.17 13.66 -5.60
C GLU A 256 -0.77 13.14 -5.23
N ASP A 257 -0.67 12.43 -4.11
CA ASP A 257 0.60 11.83 -3.66
C ASP A 257 1.07 10.72 -4.58
N LEU A 258 0.14 9.94 -5.11
CA LEU A 258 0.47 8.87 -6.05
C LEU A 258 1.05 9.44 -7.34
N VAL A 259 0.43 10.47 -7.92
CA VAL A 259 0.92 11.11 -9.14
C VAL A 259 2.28 11.79 -8.90
N GLU A 260 2.45 12.45 -7.75
CA GLU A 260 3.73 13.04 -7.35
C GLU A 260 4.80 11.97 -7.12
N GLY A 261 4.49 10.87 -6.42
CA GLY A 261 5.41 9.77 -6.21
C GLY A 261 5.88 9.13 -7.52
N VAL A 262 4.99 8.97 -8.50
CA VAL A 262 5.39 8.51 -9.84
C VAL A 262 6.34 9.50 -10.50
N ALA A 263 6.08 10.81 -10.38
CA ALA A 263 6.97 11.85 -10.90
C ALA A 263 8.38 11.79 -10.26
N GLN A 264 8.50 11.24 -9.06
CA GLN A 264 9.76 11.03 -8.33
C GLN A 264 10.35 9.61 -8.51
N GLY A 265 9.79 8.80 -9.39
CA GLY A 265 10.34 7.50 -9.77
C GLY A 265 9.91 6.32 -8.90
N VAL A 266 8.77 6.42 -8.24
CA VAL A 266 8.15 5.32 -7.48
C VAL A 266 7.37 4.41 -8.43
N ASP A 267 7.49 3.09 -8.22
CA ASP A 267 6.82 2.05 -9.01
C ASP A 267 5.58 1.45 -8.30
N MET A 268 5.60 1.38 -6.98
CA MET A 268 4.59 0.66 -6.18
C MET A 268 4.12 1.50 -5.01
N PHE A 269 2.82 1.43 -4.71
CA PHE A 269 2.18 2.16 -3.62
C PHE A 269 1.16 1.28 -2.91
N ASP A 270 0.98 1.50 -1.62
CA ASP A 270 -0.16 1.04 -0.83
C ASP A 270 -0.67 2.14 0.07
N CYS A 271 -1.92 2.10 0.43
CA CYS A 271 -2.49 2.91 1.50
C CYS A 271 -3.85 2.35 1.93
N VAL A 272 -4.15 2.42 3.21
CA VAL A 272 -5.49 2.08 3.73
C VAL A 272 -6.53 3.15 3.42
N MET A 273 -6.11 4.32 2.95
CA MET A 273 -6.96 5.50 2.76
C MET A 273 -8.17 5.24 1.85
N PRO A 274 -8.04 4.65 0.63
CA PRO A 274 -9.22 4.47 -0.21
C PRO A 274 -10.29 3.62 0.45
N THR A 275 -9.93 2.53 1.13
CA THR A 275 -10.90 1.66 1.81
C THR A 275 -11.39 2.24 3.13
N ARG A 276 -10.50 2.86 3.92
CA ARG A 276 -10.87 3.51 5.20
C ARG A 276 -11.80 4.70 4.97
N ASN A 277 -11.44 5.58 4.04
CA ASN A 277 -12.22 6.76 3.72
C ASN A 277 -13.60 6.41 3.15
N ALA A 278 -13.68 5.41 2.27
CA ALA A 278 -14.93 4.91 1.71
C ALA A 278 -15.93 4.50 2.81
N ARG A 279 -15.47 3.74 3.80
CA ARG A 279 -16.30 3.31 4.93
C ARG A 279 -16.74 4.47 5.85
N ASN A 280 -16.07 5.61 5.75
CA ASN A 280 -16.41 6.84 6.46
C ASN A 280 -17.11 7.86 5.56
N GLY A 281 -17.56 7.44 4.37
CA GLY A 281 -18.30 8.28 3.45
C GLY A 281 -17.48 9.38 2.77
N HIS A 282 -16.15 9.24 2.73
CA HIS A 282 -15.24 10.13 2.03
C HIS A 282 -14.74 9.45 0.74
N LEU A 283 -15.06 10.05 -0.40
CA LEU A 283 -14.92 9.47 -1.72
C LEU A 283 -14.06 10.36 -2.61
N PHE A 284 -13.20 9.72 -3.40
CA PHE A 284 -12.32 10.40 -4.34
C PHE A 284 -12.95 10.42 -5.73
N THR A 285 -13.01 11.58 -6.36
CA THR A 285 -13.50 11.72 -7.73
C THR A 285 -12.43 12.40 -8.61
N ARG A 286 -12.64 12.42 -9.91
CA ARG A 286 -11.76 13.14 -10.84
C ARG A 286 -11.59 14.61 -10.46
N TYR A 287 -12.63 15.23 -9.94
CA TYR A 287 -12.68 16.68 -9.68
C TYR A 287 -12.52 17.08 -8.22
N GLY A 288 -12.10 16.17 -7.36
CA GLY A 288 -11.90 16.44 -5.94
C GLY A 288 -12.57 15.41 -5.03
N ASP A 289 -12.66 15.73 -3.74
CA ASP A 289 -13.21 14.83 -2.74
C ASP A 289 -14.67 15.11 -2.47
N LEU A 290 -15.44 14.03 -2.35
CA LEU A 290 -16.87 14.08 -2.04
C LEU A 290 -17.13 13.43 -0.68
N LYS A 291 -17.88 14.13 0.18
CA LYS A 291 -18.35 13.58 1.47
C LYS A 291 -19.83 13.24 1.35
N ILE A 292 -20.15 11.96 1.18
CA ILE A 292 -21.50 11.48 0.91
C ILE A 292 -22.49 11.81 2.06
N ARG A 293 -21.99 12.02 3.28
CA ARG A 293 -22.77 12.41 4.46
C ARG A 293 -23.36 13.81 4.39
N ASN A 294 -22.88 14.66 3.50
CA ASN A 294 -23.37 16.02 3.36
C ASN A 294 -24.82 16.04 2.88
N ALA A 295 -25.66 16.87 3.51
CA ALA A 295 -27.10 16.97 3.24
C ALA A 295 -27.43 17.33 1.77
N LYS A 296 -26.51 18.00 1.05
CA LYS A 296 -26.65 18.33 -0.38
C LYS A 296 -26.87 17.08 -1.27
N HIS A 297 -26.47 15.89 -0.79
CA HIS A 297 -26.58 14.63 -1.55
C HIS A 297 -27.89 13.87 -1.32
N ARG A 298 -28.77 14.35 -0.41
CA ARG A 298 -30.01 13.66 -0.04
C ARG A 298 -30.93 13.37 -1.23
N SER A 299 -30.94 14.24 -2.23
CA SER A 299 -31.80 14.14 -3.43
C SER A 299 -30.97 14.28 -4.72
N ASP A 300 -29.67 14.04 -4.68
CA ASP A 300 -28.79 14.15 -5.84
C ASP A 300 -28.83 12.84 -6.64
N GLU A 301 -29.44 12.86 -7.83
CA GLU A 301 -29.62 11.70 -8.69
C GLU A 301 -28.36 11.32 -9.46
N ARG A 302 -27.33 12.18 -9.47
CA ARG A 302 -26.09 11.92 -10.19
C ARG A 302 -25.29 10.79 -9.50
N PRO A 303 -24.43 10.06 -10.26
CA PRO A 303 -23.45 9.15 -9.67
C PRO A 303 -22.39 9.92 -8.87
N LEU A 304 -21.54 9.20 -8.15
CA LEU A 304 -20.41 9.83 -7.42
C LEU A 304 -19.53 10.65 -8.35
N ASP A 305 -19.21 10.09 -9.51
CA ASP A 305 -18.42 10.71 -10.58
C ASP A 305 -18.99 10.27 -11.93
N GLU A 306 -19.43 11.24 -12.74
CA GLU A 306 -20.04 11.00 -14.05
C GLU A 306 -19.07 10.41 -15.09
N THR A 307 -17.76 10.58 -14.86
CA THR A 307 -16.70 10.04 -15.72
C THR A 307 -16.25 8.65 -15.28
N CYS A 308 -16.64 8.22 -14.09
CA CYS A 308 -16.21 6.94 -13.50
C CYS A 308 -16.97 5.76 -14.10
N THR A 309 -16.24 4.71 -14.46
CA THR A 309 -16.79 3.48 -15.08
C THR A 309 -16.98 2.33 -14.10
N CYS A 310 -16.83 2.54 -12.79
CA CYS A 310 -16.98 1.49 -11.78
C CYS A 310 -18.45 1.03 -11.65
N TYR A 311 -18.61 -0.16 -11.05
CA TYR A 311 -19.94 -0.72 -10.75
C TYR A 311 -20.84 0.24 -9.96
N THR A 312 -20.29 0.99 -9.02
CA THR A 312 -21.04 1.95 -8.21
C THR A 312 -21.57 3.13 -9.03
N CYS A 313 -20.77 3.68 -9.96
CA CYS A 313 -21.13 4.88 -10.73
C CYS A 313 -21.90 4.56 -12.01
N ARG A 314 -21.43 3.56 -12.77
CA ARG A 314 -21.98 3.24 -14.10
C ARG A 314 -22.80 1.95 -14.13
N GLY A 315 -22.52 1.00 -13.22
CA GLY A 315 -23.07 -0.34 -13.26
C GLY A 315 -22.43 -1.23 -14.31
N THR A 316 -23.01 -2.41 -14.49
CA THR A 316 -22.61 -3.41 -15.48
C THR A 316 -23.75 -3.65 -16.46
N THR A 317 -23.48 -3.55 -17.75
CA THR A 317 -24.45 -3.90 -18.79
C THR A 317 -24.49 -5.43 -18.94
N ASN A 318 -25.67 -5.99 -18.76
CA ASN A 318 -25.93 -7.43 -18.91
C ASN A 318 -26.06 -7.80 -20.41
N PRO A 319 -25.99 -9.11 -20.74
CA PRO A 319 -26.15 -9.59 -22.14
C PRO A 319 -27.47 -9.23 -22.78
N ASP A 320 -28.52 -9.01 -21.99
CA ASP A 320 -29.87 -8.58 -22.44
C ASP A 320 -30.01 -7.06 -22.62
N GLY A 321 -28.91 -6.32 -22.41
CA GLY A 321 -28.87 -4.86 -22.50
C GLY A 321 -29.33 -4.11 -21.24
N SER A 322 -29.83 -4.82 -20.21
CA SER A 322 -30.15 -4.21 -18.92
C SER A 322 -28.90 -3.79 -18.15
N VAL A 323 -29.04 -2.81 -17.24
CA VAL A 323 -27.93 -2.33 -16.39
C VAL A 323 -28.20 -2.74 -14.94
N THR A 324 -27.22 -3.37 -14.32
CA THR A 324 -27.21 -3.66 -12.88
C THR A 324 -26.14 -2.79 -12.19
N GLY A 325 -26.52 -2.08 -11.12
CA GLY A 325 -25.65 -1.07 -10.47
C GLY A 325 -25.90 0.34 -11.00
N GLY A 326 -24.92 1.23 -10.90
CA GLY A 326 -25.09 2.64 -11.30
C GLY A 326 -25.96 3.41 -10.29
N PHE A 327 -25.43 3.59 -9.06
CA PHE A 327 -26.18 4.15 -7.94
C PHE A 327 -26.01 5.67 -7.86
N SER A 328 -27.10 6.36 -7.49
CA SER A 328 -27.10 7.80 -7.25
C SER A 328 -26.44 8.17 -5.93
N ARG A 329 -25.96 9.41 -5.83
CA ARG A 329 -25.50 9.99 -4.56
C ARG A 329 -26.60 9.96 -3.50
N ALA A 330 -27.86 10.17 -3.88
CA ALA A 330 -29.01 10.09 -2.98
C ALA A 330 -29.14 8.70 -2.34
N TYR A 331 -29.01 7.65 -3.13
CA TYR A 331 -29.07 6.28 -2.61
C TYR A 331 -27.89 5.96 -1.69
N LEU A 332 -26.66 6.32 -2.07
CA LEU A 332 -25.47 6.12 -1.25
C LEU A 332 -25.53 6.93 0.04
N HIS A 333 -26.04 8.18 0.00
CA HIS A 333 -26.32 8.99 1.18
C HIS A 333 -27.32 8.30 2.11
N HIS A 334 -28.41 7.75 1.54
CA HIS A 334 -29.40 6.98 2.30
C HIS A 334 -28.77 5.78 3.01
N LEU A 335 -27.99 4.96 2.29
CA LEU A 335 -27.31 3.79 2.85
C LEU A 335 -26.36 4.17 4.00
N ASP A 336 -25.59 5.25 3.84
CA ASP A 336 -24.67 5.74 4.90
C ASP A 336 -25.47 6.20 6.13
N ARG A 337 -26.59 6.90 5.93
CA ARG A 337 -27.46 7.37 7.04
C ARG A 337 -28.17 6.24 7.79
N CYS A 338 -28.50 5.17 7.10
CA CYS A 338 -29.11 3.97 7.69
C CYS A 338 -28.08 2.99 8.26
N GLY A 339 -26.79 3.19 8.03
CA GLY A 339 -25.74 2.28 8.48
C GLY A 339 -25.73 0.93 7.73
N GLU A 340 -26.27 0.89 6.51
CA GLU A 340 -26.36 -0.32 5.71
C GLU A 340 -24.97 -0.71 5.15
N MET A 341 -24.60 -1.99 5.28
CA MET A 341 -23.31 -2.50 4.84
C MET A 341 -23.03 -2.28 3.35
N LEU A 342 -24.08 -2.29 2.52
CA LEU A 342 -23.96 -2.07 1.09
C LEU A 342 -23.36 -0.69 0.77
N GLY A 343 -23.63 0.34 1.59
CA GLY A 343 -23.04 1.67 1.42
C GLY A 343 -21.51 1.67 1.44
N PRO A 344 -20.86 1.23 2.55
CA PRO A 344 -19.41 1.05 2.61
C PRO A 344 -18.83 0.15 1.51
N MET A 345 -19.54 -0.91 1.10
CA MET A 345 -19.08 -1.80 0.02
C MET A 345 -19.01 -1.05 -1.32
N LEU A 346 -20.10 -0.39 -1.72
CA LEU A 346 -20.19 0.37 -2.97
C LEU A 346 -19.19 1.54 -2.99
N ASN A 347 -19.06 2.24 -1.88
CA ASN A 347 -18.07 3.30 -1.70
C ASN A 347 -16.64 2.80 -1.85
N THR A 348 -16.33 1.60 -1.30
CA THR A 348 -15.00 1.00 -1.39
C THR A 348 -14.69 0.57 -2.83
N ILE A 349 -15.66 -0.02 -3.54
CA ILE A 349 -15.53 -0.36 -4.96
C ILE A 349 -15.20 0.91 -5.76
N HIS A 350 -15.90 2.02 -5.51
CA HIS A 350 -15.64 3.28 -6.21
C HIS A 350 -14.21 3.80 -5.93
N ASN A 351 -13.82 3.93 -4.67
CA ASN A 351 -12.51 4.49 -4.31
C ASN A 351 -11.35 3.61 -4.82
N LEU A 352 -11.45 2.29 -4.71
CA LEU A 352 -10.41 1.40 -5.23
C LEU A 352 -10.35 1.43 -6.75
N HIS A 353 -11.51 1.42 -7.43
CA HIS A 353 -11.55 1.58 -8.89
C HIS A 353 -10.87 2.89 -9.31
N TYR A 354 -11.13 3.98 -8.61
CA TYR A 354 -10.52 5.28 -8.88
C TYR A 354 -8.99 5.21 -8.77
N TYR A 355 -8.44 4.62 -7.71
CA TYR A 355 -6.99 4.47 -7.51
C TYR A 355 -6.34 3.57 -8.56
N LEU A 356 -6.97 2.44 -8.87
CA LEU A 356 -6.46 1.50 -9.87
C LEU A 356 -6.54 2.09 -11.28
N HIS A 357 -7.63 2.81 -11.58
CA HIS A 357 -7.80 3.51 -12.85
C HIS A 357 -6.79 4.65 -13.02
N LEU A 358 -6.57 5.45 -11.97
CA LEU A 358 -5.54 6.48 -11.94
C LEU A 358 -4.17 5.92 -12.33
N MET A 359 -3.76 4.79 -11.72
CA MET A 359 -2.49 4.15 -12.07
C MET A 359 -2.47 3.61 -13.51
N ARG A 360 -3.60 3.19 -14.06
CA ARG A 360 -3.72 2.80 -15.47
C ARG A 360 -3.52 4.00 -16.39
N GLU A 361 -4.20 5.11 -16.15
CA GLU A 361 -4.02 6.35 -16.93
C GLU A 361 -2.57 6.85 -16.86
N VAL A 362 -1.95 6.77 -15.69
CA VAL A 362 -0.53 7.13 -15.49
C VAL A 362 0.39 6.25 -16.36
N ARG A 363 0.16 4.93 -16.39
CA ARG A 363 0.95 4.03 -17.25
C ARG A 363 0.75 4.32 -18.73
N GLU A 364 -0.49 4.58 -19.17
CA GLU A 364 -0.81 4.96 -20.54
C GLU A 364 -0.12 6.26 -20.92
N ALA A 365 -0.12 7.26 -20.04
CA ALA A 365 0.59 8.53 -20.28
C ALA A 365 2.11 8.34 -20.39
N LEU A 366 2.70 7.48 -19.54
CA LEU A 366 4.12 7.12 -19.63
C LEU A 366 4.44 6.38 -20.94
N ASP A 367 3.60 5.43 -21.34
CA ASP A 367 3.75 4.68 -22.59
C ASP A 367 3.69 5.63 -23.82
N GLN A 368 2.91 6.70 -23.75
CA GLN A 368 2.79 7.74 -24.78
C GLN A 368 3.88 8.82 -24.69
N GLY A 369 4.63 8.95 -23.58
CA GLY A 369 5.58 10.05 -23.34
C GLY A 369 4.88 11.38 -23.07
N SER A 370 3.73 11.34 -22.38
CA SER A 370 2.89 12.51 -22.10
C SER A 370 2.57 12.65 -20.60
N PHE A 371 3.35 12.00 -19.74
CA PHE A 371 3.08 11.96 -18.29
C PHE A 371 3.11 13.36 -17.66
N ALA A 372 4.05 14.22 -18.03
CA ALA A 372 4.11 15.58 -17.49
C ALA A 372 2.83 16.38 -17.79
N ALA A 373 2.31 16.28 -19.01
CA ALA A 373 1.05 16.92 -19.40
C ALA A 373 -0.15 16.30 -18.68
N TYR A 374 -0.17 14.98 -18.52
CA TYR A 374 -1.18 14.26 -17.73
C TYR A 374 -1.20 14.74 -16.28
N ALA A 375 -0.04 14.79 -15.63
CA ALA A 375 0.07 15.22 -14.22
C ALA A 375 -0.41 16.67 -14.02
N GLN A 376 -0.13 17.56 -14.97
CA GLN A 376 -0.64 18.93 -14.96
C GLN A 376 -2.17 18.98 -15.12
N ALA A 377 -2.73 18.22 -16.06
CA ALA A 377 -4.17 18.12 -16.25
C ALA A 377 -4.87 17.54 -15.02
N PHE A 378 -4.31 16.48 -14.45
CA PHE A 378 -4.79 15.85 -13.21
C PHE A 378 -4.88 16.87 -12.06
N ARG A 379 -3.82 17.63 -11.78
CA ARG A 379 -3.81 18.66 -10.73
C ARG A 379 -4.88 19.73 -10.97
N ARG A 380 -5.03 20.17 -12.21
CA ARG A 380 -6.05 21.16 -12.59
C ARG A 380 -7.47 20.62 -12.40
N ASP A 381 -7.72 19.36 -12.78
CA ASP A 381 -9.02 18.73 -12.61
C ASP A 381 -9.37 18.55 -11.14
N ARG A 382 -8.43 18.06 -10.31
CA ARG A 382 -8.62 17.91 -8.86
C ARG A 382 -8.88 19.24 -8.14
N ALA A 383 -8.32 20.34 -8.62
CA ALA A 383 -8.52 21.66 -8.04
C ALA A 383 -9.90 22.27 -8.31
N ARG A 384 -10.72 21.69 -9.20
CA ARG A 384 -12.08 22.23 -9.51
C ARG A 384 -13.06 22.07 -8.35
N GLY A 385 -12.92 21.00 -7.57
CA GLY A 385 -13.89 20.61 -6.55
C GLY A 385 -15.14 19.95 -7.13
N VAL A 386 -15.99 19.35 -6.23
CA VAL A 386 -17.21 18.61 -6.56
C VAL A 386 -18.46 19.34 -6.05
#